data_111fbfe7899d185fd909a2817499d9d7
#
_entry.id   111fbfe7899d185fd909a2817499d9d7
#
_cell.length_a   1.000
_cell.length_b   1.000
_cell.length_c   1.000
_cell.angle_alpha   90.00
_cell.angle_beta   90.00
_cell.angle_gamma   90.00
#
_symmetry.space_group_name_H-M   'P 1'
#
loop_
_entity.id
_entity.type
_entity.pdbx_description
1 polymer ?
#
loop_
_entity_poly.entity_id
_entity_poly.type
_entity_poly.pdbx_seq_one_letter_code
_entity_poly.pdbx_strand_id
1 'polypeptide(L)'
;MNKDVEIKEERVSAEEYIDFLKRTNLGSQYPKERFEQRISKLVDNVTISLIARNKSGLIVGALFGLTDYVYWLYVTDLGVARSYEGQGIGTELMKTAHSIAGGEKDIAVYLIANENAIPFYEKLGMKKADDVMQYNNIKWTEFTVQ
;
A
#
# COMPACT_ATOMS: atom_id res chain seq x y z
N MET A 1 7.05 -11.82 11.47
CA MET A 1 6.48 -12.06 10.14
C MET A 1 6.67 -13.50 9.73
N ASN A 2 5.82 -14.02 8.85
CA ASN A 2 5.91 -15.37 8.31
C ASN A 2 7.25 -15.55 7.57
N LYS A 3 8.01 -16.59 7.93
CA LYS A 3 9.34 -16.85 7.36
C LYS A 3 9.30 -17.26 5.88
N ASP A 4 8.12 -17.64 5.39
CA ASP A 4 7.95 -18.06 4.00
C ASP A 4 7.62 -16.88 3.08
N VAL A 5 7.55 -15.67 3.63
CA VAL A 5 7.24 -14.45 2.89
C VAL A 5 8.49 -13.58 2.80
N GLU A 6 8.80 -13.14 1.60
CA GLU A 6 9.94 -12.26 1.32
C GLU A 6 9.43 -10.95 0.72
N ILE A 7 9.93 -9.83 1.24
CA ILE A 7 9.60 -8.50 0.76
C ILE A 7 10.77 -7.96 -0.06
N LYS A 8 10.47 -7.48 -1.27
CA LYS A 8 11.46 -6.87 -2.17
C LYS A 8 10.92 -5.61 -2.81
N GLU A 9 11.83 -4.70 -3.16
CA GLU A 9 11.52 -3.64 -4.09
C GLU A 9 11.44 -4.25 -5.49
N GLU A 10 10.27 -4.22 -6.08
CA GLU A 10 10.09 -4.63 -7.47
C GLU A 10 8.86 -3.97 -8.06
N ARG A 11 8.91 -3.72 -9.37
CA ARG A 11 7.74 -3.26 -10.09
C ARG A 11 7.01 -4.45 -10.65
N VAL A 12 5.70 -4.40 -10.58
CA VAL A 12 4.84 -5.46 -11.10
C VAL A 12 4.02 -4.94 -12.28
N SER A 13 3.51 -5.85 -13.09
CA SER A 13 2.58 -5.48 -14.16
C SER A 13 1.22 -5.14 -13.57
N ALA A 14 0.44 -4.37 -14.33
CA ALA A 14 -0.95 -4.09 -13.95
C ALA A 14 -1.74 -5.38 -13.80
N GLU A 15 -1.54 -6.34 -14.69
CA GLU A 15 -2.22 -7.64 -14.65
C GLU A 15 -1.94 -8.39 -13.34
N GLU A 16 -0.68 -8.46 -12.94
CA GLU A 16 -0.30 -9.15 -11.70
C GLU A 16 -0.86 -8.42 -10.48
N TYR A 17 -0.82 -7.08 -10.48
CA TYR A 17 -1.34 -6.30 -9.38
C TYR A 17 -2.87 -6.42 -9.26
N ILE A 18 -3.58 -6.38 -10.38
CA ILE A 18 -5.03 -6.56 -10.38
C ILE A 18 -5.40 -7.95 -9.86
N ASP A 19 -4.67 -8.97 -10.26
CA ASP A 19 -4.88 -10.32 -9.73
C ASP A 19 -4.69 -10.37 -8.21
N PHE A 20 -3.66 -9.70 -7.70
CA PHE A 20 -3.45 -9.57 -6.26
C PHE A 20 -4.63 -8.87 -5.57
N LEU A 21 -5.13 -7.76 -6.16
CA LEU A 21 -6.25 -7.01 -5.59
C LEU A 21 -7.50 -7.87 -5.39
N LYS A 22 -7.73 -8.85 -6.26
CA LYS A 22 -8.86 -9.79 -6.12
C LYS A 22 -8.80 -10.60 -4.84
N ARG A 23 -7.62 -10.77 -4.28
CA ARG A 23 -7.39 -11.54 -3.06
C ARG A 23 -7.27 -10.68 -1.81
N THR A 24 -7.53 -9.38 -1.94
CA THR A 24 -7.45 -8.41 -0.85
C THR A 24 -8.76 -7.67 -0.68
N ASN A 25 -8.86 -6.88 0.40
CA ASN A 25 -9.95 -5.93 0.58
C ASN A 25 -9.60 -4.54 0.01
N LEU A 26 -8.38 -4.36 -0.50
CA LEU A 26 -7.90 -3.08 -1.04
C LEU A 26 -8.60 -2.71 -2.35
N GLY A 27 -8.99 -3.68 -3.15
CA GLY A 27 -9.62 -3.45 -4.45
C GLY A 27 -10.92 -2.67 -4.39
N SER A 28 -11.62 -2.66 -3.26
CA SER A 28 -12.84 -1.89 -3.10
C SER A 28 -12.61 -0.38 -2.94
N GLN A 29 -11.35 0.05 -2.88
CA GLN A 29 -10.98 1.44 -2.62
C GLN A 29 -10.65 2.23 -3.88
N TYR A 30 -10.67 1.61 -5.04
CA TYR A 30 -10.36 2.29 -6.30
C TYR A 30 -11.62 2.73 -7.02
N PRO A 31 -11.58 3.89 -7.70
CA PRO A 31 -12.66 4.25 -8.62
C PRO A 31 -12.77 3.24 -9.75
N LYS A 32 -13.99 2.88 -10.10
CA LYS A 32 -14.26 1.92 -11.18
C LYS A 32 -13.90 2.49 -12.55
N GLU A 33 -14.05 3.80 -12.74
CA GLU A 33 -13.84 4.47 -14.00
C GLU A 33 -12.39 4.32 -14.48
N ARG A 34 -12.20 3.82 -15.68
CA ARG A 34 -10.90 3.63 -16.32
C ARG A 34 -9.90 2.86 -15.42
N PHE A 35 -10.41 1.90 -14.68
CA PHE A 35 -9.63 1.21 -13.65
C PHE A 35 -8.36 0.59 -14.21
N GLU A 36 -8.44 -0.20 -15.27
CA GLU A 36 -7.27 -0.89 -15.83
C GLU A 36 -6.21 0.08 -16.35
N GLN A 37 -6.63 1.14 -17.03
CA GLN A 37 -5.71 2.18 -17.52
C GLN A 37 -5.01 2.89 -16.38
N ARG A 38 -5.76 3.18 -15.32
CA ARG A 38 -5.21 3.90 -14.16
C ARG A 38 -4.24 3.01 -13.38
N ILE A 39 -4.55 1.73 -13.22
CA ILE A 39 -3.62 0.80 -12.56
C ILE A 39 -2.34 0.63 -13.39
N SER A 40 -2.43 0.58 -14.72
CA SER A 40 -1.23 0.52 -15.57
C SER A 40 -0.29 1.70 -15.34
N LYS A 41 -0.83 2.91 -15.20
CA LYS A 41 -0.03 4.08 -14.87
C LYS A 41 0.48 4.06 -13.43
N LEU A 42 -0.35 3.61 -12.51
CA LEU A 42 -0.01 3.56 -11.09
C LEU A 42 1.24 2.72 -10.85
N VAL A 43 1.27 1.49 -11.36
CA VAL A 43 2.39 0.57 -11.12
C VAL A 43 3.70 1.07 -11.71
N ASP A 44 3.64 1.89 -12.77
CA ASP A 44 4.83 2.45 -13.41
C ASP A 44 5.34 3.73 -12.74
N ASN A 45 4.50 4.44 -12.01
CA ASN A 45 4.80 5.80 -11.55
C ASN A 45 5.01 5.97 -10.06
N VAL A 46 4.64 5.01 -9.22
CA VAL A 46 4.92 5.13 -7.79
C VAL A 46 6.42 5.11 -7.54
N THR A 47 6.89 5.90 -6.58
CA THR A 47 8.31 5.99 -6.25
C THR A 47 8.79 4.72 -5.56
N ILE A 48 7.99 4.23 -4.61
CA ILE A 48 8.28 3.01 -3.87
C ILE A 48 7.26 1.96 -4.27
N SER A 49 7.74 0.79 -4.67
CA SER A 49 6.92 -0.37 -4.96
C SER A 49 7.53 -1.57 -4.21
N LEU A 50 6.90 -1.95 -3.11
CA LEU A 50 7.31 -3.09 -2.29
C LEU A 50 6.33 -4.23 -2.47
N ILE A 51 6.86 -5.41 -2.75
CA ILE A 51 6.05 -6.59 -3.01
C ILE A 51 6.48 -7.71 -2.07
N ALA A 52 5.51 -8.30 -1.39
CA ALA A 52 5.70 -9.47 -0.55
C ALA A 52 5.22 -10.69 -1.30
N ARG A 53 6.10 -11.69 -1.46
CA ARG A 53 5.78 -12.95 -2.15
C ARG A 53 5.96 -14.13 -1.22
N ASN A 54 5.10 -15.14 -1.38
CA ASN A 54 5.28 -16.41 -0.68
C ASN A 54 6.28 -17.30 -1.44
N LYS A 55 6.54 -18.50 -0.93
CA LYS A 55 7.50 -19.45 -1.55
C LYS A 55 7.15 -19.83 -2.98
N SER A 56 5.87 -19.85 -3.33
CA SER A 56 5.45 -20.17 -4.71
C SER A 56 5.52 -18.97 -5.64
N GLY A 57 5.95 -17.80 -5.16
CA GLY A 57 6.06 -16.59 -5.95
C GLY A 57 4.78 -15.78 -6.05
N LEU A 58 3.72 -16.18 -5.35
CA LEU A 58 2.46 -15.46 -5.34
C LEU A 58 2.58 -14.18 -4.52
N ILE A 59 2.05 -13.07 -5.03
CA ILE A 59 1.99 -11.82 -4.28
C ILE A 59 0.99 -11.98 -3.13
N VAL A 60 1.46 -11.74 -1.91
CA VAL A 60 0.64 -11.81 -0.70
C VAL A 60 0.57 -10.47 0.05
N GLY A 61 1.34 -9.49 -0.39
CA GLY A 61 1.30 -8.14 0.15
C GLY A 61 1.93 -7.16 -0.82
N ALA A 62 1.49 -5.90 -0.74
CA ALA A 62 2.05 -4.83 -1.56
C ALA A 62 1.91 -3.50 -0.85
N LEU A 63 2.91 -2.64 -1.04
CA LEU A 63 2.87 -1.25 -0.60
C LEU A 63 3.38 -0.37 -1.74
N PHE A 64 2.58 0.65 -2.09
CA PHE A 64 3.01 1.70 -2.99
C PHE A 64 3.11 3.01 -2.24
N GLY A 65 4.12 3.83 -2.59
CA GLY A 65 4.33 5.11 -1.95
C GLY A 65 4.98 6.13 -2.87
N LEU A 66 4.81 7.39 -2.49
CA LEU A 66 5.44 8.54 -3.15
C LEU A 66 6.36 9.20 -2.14
N THR A 67 7.60 9.47 -2.51
CA THR A 67 8.57 10.08 -1.59
C THR A 67 9.53 10.99 -2.35
N ASP A 68 9.95 12.07 -1.67
CA ASP A 68 11.04 12.92 -2.13
C ASP A 68 12.40 12.45 -1.62
N TYR A 69 12.44 11.42 -0.76
CA TYR A 69 13.63 10.90 -0.10
C TYR A 69 14.31 11.89 0.87
N VAL A 70 13.64 12.99 1.17
CA VAL A 70 14.18 14.06 2.02
C VAL A 70 13.32 14.29 3.25
N TYR A 71 12.03 14.48 3.05
CA TYR A 71 11.11 14.85 4.13
C TYR A 71 9.84 13.99 4.21
N TRP A 72 9.33 13.49 3.07
CA TRP A 72 7.96 12.98 3.00
C TRP A 72 7.90 11.59 2.37
N LEU A 73 7.06 10.76 2.96
CA LEU A 73 6.58 9.52 2.34
C LEU A 73 5.06 9.51 2.45
N TYR A 74 4.38 9.50 1.31
CA TYR A 74 2.94 9.30 1.25
C TYR A 74 2.67 7.87 0.80
N VAL A 75 2.10 7.05 1.70
CA VAL A 75 1.71 5.67 1.35
C VAL A 75 0.36 5.72 0.67
N THR A 76 0.33 5.37 -0.61
CA THR A 76 -0.89 5.43 -1.43
C THR A 76 -1.69 4.13 -1.35
N ASP A 77 -1.01 3.01 -1.21
CA ASP A 77 -1.63 1.69 -1.22
C ASP A 77 -0.88 0.77 -0.25
N LEU A 78 -1.63 0.09 0.58
CA LEU A 78 -1.11 -0.99 1.43
C LEU A 78 -2.16 -2.08 1.48
N GLY A 79 -1.80 -3.25 0.99
CA GLY A 79 -2.71 -4.40 0.98
C GLY A 79 -2.00 -5.69 1.35
N VAL A 80 -2.75 -6.59 1.99
CA VAL A 80 -2.30 -7.94 2.32
C VAL A 80 -3.40 -8.90 1.90
N ALA A 81 -3.02 -10.01 1.27
CA ALA A 81 -3.98 -11.03 0.87
C ALA A 81 -4.77 -11.50 2.10
N ARG A 82 -6.08 -11.71 1.92
CA ARG A 82 -6.97 -12.08 3.04
C ARG A 82 -6.47 -13.29 3.81
N SER A 83 -5.94 -14.29 3.12
CA SER A 83 -5.43 -15.51 3.74
C SER A 83 -4.11 -15.29 4.51
N TYR A 84 -3.48 -14.14 4.38
CA TYR A 84 -2.21 -13.80 5.04
C TYR A 84 -2.34 -12.69 6.07
N GLU A 85 -3.55 -12.21 6.36
CA GLU A 85 -3.77 -11.17 7.37
C GLU A 85 -3.37 -11.67 8.77
N GLY A 86 -2.95 -10.75 9.62
CA GLY A 86 -2.59 -11.07 11.00
C GLY A 86 -1.21 -11.71 11.17
N GLN A 87 -0.39 -11.73 10.13
CA GLN A 87 0.94 -12.34 10.17
C GLN A 87 2.10 -11.35 10.17
N GLY A 88 1.81 -10.06 10.33
CA GLY A 88 2.84 -9.02 10.42
C GLY A 88 3.37 -8.51 9.08
N ILE A 89 2.81 -8.92 7.96
CA ILE A 89 3.27 -8.50 6.63
C ILE A 89 3.07 -7.00 6.43
N GLY A 90 1.90 -6.48 6.78
CA GLY A 90 1.61 -5.05 6.64
C GLY A 90 2.55 -4.19 7.47
N THR A 91 2.85 -4.61 8.70
CA THR A 91 3.80 -3.93 9.59
C THR A 91 5.19 -3.89 8.96
N GLU A 92 5.64 -5.01 8.43
CA GLU A 92 6.98 -5.11 7.83
C GLU A 92 7.08 -4.28 6.55
N LEU A 93 6.01 -4.26 5.74
CA LEU A 93 5.94 -3.40 4.55
C LEU A 93 6.07 -1.92 4.93
N MET A 94 5.35 -1.48 5.95
CA MET A 94 5.42 -0.08 6.40
C MET A 94 6.81 0.28 6.92
N LYS A 95 7.42 -0.56 7.73
CA LYS A 95 8.77 -0.33 8.25
C LYS A 95 9.82 -0.29 7.14
N THR A 96 9.71 -1.21 6.19
CA THR A 96 10.63 -1.28 5.05
C THR A 96 10.52 -0.04 4.19
N ALA A 97 9.30 0.41 3.89
CA ALA A 97 9.06 1.63 3.10
C ALA A 97 9.64 2.86 3.80
N HIS A 98 9.42 2.99 5.09
CA HIS A 98 9.96 4.09 5.87
C HIS A 98 11.48 4.12 5.82
N SER A 99 12.11 2.97 6.00
CA SER A 99 13.56 2.83 5.92
C SER A 99 14.12 3.20 4.55
N ILE A 100 13.48 2.73 3.47
CA ILE A 100 13.91 3.03 2.09
C ILE A 100 13.79 4.52 1.80
N ALA A 101 12.74 5.17 2.27
CA ALA A 101 12.54 6.61 2.05
C ALA A 101 13.57 7.47 2.77
N GLY A 102 14.16 6.99 3.87
CA GLY A 102 15.18 7.72 4.62
C GLY A 102 15.18 7.48 6.12
N GLY A 103 14.19 6.79 6.65
CA GLY A 103 14.14 6.38 8.05
C GLY A 103 13.30 7.28 8.95
N GLU A 104 13.02 6.77 10.14
CA GLU A 104 12.12 7.40 11.11
C GLU A 104 12.54 8.81 11.55
N LYS A 105 13.83 9.08 11.60
CA LYS A 105 14.34 10.37 12.08
C LYS A 105 14.13 11.49 11.07
N ASP A 106 14.14 11.16 9.79
CA ASP A 106 14.21 12.16 8.73
C ASP A 106 12.96 12.26 7.89
N ILE A 107 12.12 11.23 7.88
CA ILE A 107 10.98 11.13 6.97
C ILE A 107 9.66 11.09 7.75
N ALA A 108 8.77 12.03 7.44
CA ALA A 108 7.40 12.02 7.92
C ALA A 108 6.55 11.15 6.99
N VAL A 109 5.78 10.22 7.56
CA VAL A 109 4.91 9.33 6.80
C VAL A 109 3.46 9.80 6.92
N TYR A 110 2.80 9.94 5.78
CA TYR A 110 1.37 10.30 5.71
C TYR A 110 0.62 9.27 4.89
N LEU A 111 -0.63 9.07 5.23
CA LEU A 111 -1.55 8.22 4.44
C LEU A 111 -2.98 8.58 4.77
N ILE A 112 -3.89 8.17 3.89
CA ILE A 112 -5.33 8.25 4.16
C ILE A 112 -5.77 6.84 4.55
N ALA A 113 -6.29 6.70 5.76
CA ALA A 113 -6.66 5.41 6.31
C ALA A 113 -8.19 5.23 6.30
N ASN A 114 -8.62 4.02 5.94
CA ASN A 114 -9.99 3.62 6.20
C ASN A 114 -10.22 3.55 7.71
N GLU A 115 -11.42 3.82 8.14
CA GLU A 115 -11.81 3.76 9.55
C GLU A 115 -11.41 2.42 10.18
N ASN A 116 -11.63 1.32 9.47
CA ASN A 116 -11.32 -0.02 9.97
C ASN A 116 -9.81 -0.28 10.08
N ALA A 117 -8.97 0.48 9.36
CA ALA A 117 -7.52 0.32 9.38
C ALA A 117 -6.83 1.22 10.40
N ILE A 118 -7.52 2.22 10.93
CA ILE A 118 -6.92 3.16 11.88
C ILE A 118 -6.23 2.47 13.06
N PRO A 119 -6.84 1.46 13.73
CA PRO A 119 -6.15 0.79 14.83
C PRO A 119 -4.82 0.15 14.44
N PHE A 120 -4.71 -0.36 13.21
CA PHE A 120 -3.46 -0.93 12.70
C PHE A 120 -2.37 0.15 12.65
N TYR A 121 -2.69 1.32 12.11
CA TYR A 121 -1.71 2.41 12.00
C TYR A 121 -1.36 3.01 13.36
N GLU A 122 -2.32 3.11 14.26
CA GLU A 122 -2.07 3.59 15.61
C GLU A 122 -1.08 2.69 16.36
N LYS A 123 -1.16 1.37 16.18
CA LYS A 123 -0.18 0.43 16.76
C LYS A 123 1.23 0.63 16.22
N LEU A 124 1.36 1.20 15.02
CA LEU A 124 2.66 1.56 14.44
C LEU A 124 3.19 2.90 14.96
N GLY A 125 2.43 3.58 15.82
CA GLY A 125 2.81 4.89 16.34
C GLY A 125 2.31 6.07 15.55
N MET A 126 1.46 5.83 14.54
CA MET A 126 0.87 6.92 13.75
C MET A 126 -0.29 7.56 14.48
N LYS A 127 -0.54 8.83 14.19
CA LYS A 127 -1.62 9.62 14.80
C LYS A 127 -2.43 10.31 13.71
N LYS A 128 -3.69 10.56 13.99
CA LYS A 128 -4.51 11.41 13.11
C LYS A 128 -3.93 12.83 13.11
N ALA A 129 -3.90 13.45 11.93
CA ALA A 129 -3.39 14.81 11.77
C ALA A 129 -4.54 15.77 11.49
N ASP A 130 -4.57 16.90 12.21
CA ASP A 130 -5.62 17.91 12.09
C ASP A 130 -5.33 18.95 11.02
N ASP A 131 -4.10 19.01 10.55
CA ASP A 131 -3.62 20.06 9.64
C ASP A 131 -3.51 19.60 8.19
N VAL A 132 -4.07 18.44 7.87
CA VAL A 132 -4.09 17.94 6.49
C VAL A 132 -5.29 18.53 5.75
N MET A 133 -5.01 19.19 4.63
CA MET A 133 -6.02 19.76 3.76
C MET A 133 -6.15 18.87 2.52
N GLN A 134 -7.38 18.70 2.02
CA GLN A 134 -7.61 17.93 0.81
C GLN A 134 -8.46 18.68 -0.19
N TYR A 135 -8.18 18.46 -1.47
CA TYR A 135 -9.03 18.82 -2.59
C TYR A 135 -9.28 17.53 -3.36
N ASN A 136 -10.48 16.99 -3.24
CA ASN A 136 -10.76 15.66 -3.76
C ASN A 136 -12.15 15.64 -4.43
N ASN A 137 -12.17 15.71 -5.76
CA ASN A 137 -13.38 15.59 -6.57
C ASN A 137 -13.51 14.20 -7.21
N ILE A 138 -12.65 13.28 -6.83
CA ILE A 138 -12.71 11.91 -7.34
C ILE A 138 -13.90 11.21 -6.67
N LYS A 139 -14.73 10.57 -7.48
CA LYS A 139 -15.81 9.75 -6.96
C LYS A 139 -15.26 8.37 -6.62
N TRP A 140 -15.01 8.16 -5.35
CA TRP A 140 -14.56 6.87 -4.82
C TRP A 140 -15.79 5.98 -4.69
N THR A 141 -16.11 5.25 -5.75
CA THR A 141 -17.24 4.34 -5.75
C THR A 141 -16.79 2.97 -5.25
N GLU A 142 -17.61 2.37 -4.41
CA GLU A 142 -17.33 1.01 -3.98
C GLU A 142 -17.49 0.07 -5.18
N PHE A 143 -16.43 -0.70 -5.47
CA PHE A 143 -16.56 -1.85 -6.35
C PHE A 143 -15.50 -2.87 -5.96
N THR A 144 -15.80 -4.12 -6.18
CA THR A 144 -14.86 -5.20 -5.88
C THR A 144 -14.21 -5.64 -7.18
N VAL A 145 -12.88 -5.70 -7.17
CA VAL A 145 -12.11 -6.20 -8.30
C VAL A 145 -12.34 -7.70 -8.43
N GLN A 146 -12.77 -8.14 -9.61
CA GLN A 146 -13.09 -9.53 -9.88
C GLN A 146 -12.24 -10.12 -10.99
#